data_7332ee245031a59150ddd38561012c2b
#
_entry.id   7332ee245031a59150ddd38561012c2b
#
_cell.length_a   1.000
_cell.length_b   1.000
_cell.length_c   1.000
_cell.angle_alpha   90.00
_cell.angle_beta   90.00
_cell.angle_gamma   90.00
#
_symmetry.space_group_name_H-M   'P 1'
#
loop_
_entity.id
_entity.type
_entity.pdbx_description
1 polymer ?
#
loop_
_entity_poly.entity_id
_entity_poly.type
_entity_poly.pdbx_seq_one_letter_code
_entity_poly.pdbx_strand_id
1 'polypeptide(L)'
;MNRQCALEDISDGRLYTENDMVKVDTGGCRDCAITCCQGMDKTIILDPYDVHRLCLNLHCSFEHLLNGKIEINIVDGLMLPNIKMTQDTNCCSFLSKDNRCTIHQVRPSVCRLFPLGRYWEDEEHFKYIVQKGQCHKSNLTKIKVKKWIESDNSDHYKNFLIDWHKYVRRMQKKIADIVSQPDFDSAAVKKYCMSTLQNFYMIRYDSDEKFYQEFQKKIKE
;
A
#
# COMPACT_ATOMS: atom_id res chain seq x y z
N MET A 1 9.04 5.74 -2.16
CA MET A 1 10.07 5.40 -1.15
C MET A 1 11.27 4.82 -1.87
N ASN A 2 12.33 5.62 -2.04
CA ASN A 2 13.61 5.15 -2.59
C ASN A 2 14.40 4.48 -1.46
N ARG A 3 14.25 3.17 -1.32
CA ARG A 3 15.15 2.41 -0.43
C ARG A 3 16.40 2.08 -1.24
N GLN A 4 17.54 2.66 -0.87
CA GLN A 4 18.86 2.24 -1.36
C GLN A 4 19.24 0.95 -0.61
N CYS A 5 18.69 -0.18 -1.03
CA CYS A 5 19.09 -1.49 -0.56
C CYS A 5 19.24 -2.40 -1.78
N ALA A 6 20.22 -3.30 -1.75
CA ALA A 6 20.36 -4.27 -2.82
C ALA A 6 19.15 -5.22 -2.83
N LEU A 7 18.79 -5.70 -4.01
CA LEU A 7 17.65 -6.60 -4.17
C LEU A 7 17.79 -7.86 -3.32
N GLU A 8 19.03 -8.35 -3.20
CA GLU A 8 19.40 -9.55 -2.45
C GLU A 8 19.24 -9.38 -0.93
N ASP A 9 19.27 -8.14 -0.43
CA ASP A 9 19.09 -7.86 0.99
C ASP A 9 17.64 -8.01 1.43
N ILE A 10 16.71 -7.72 0.52
CA ILE A 10 15.26 -7.67 0.82
C ILE A 10 14.47 -8.82 0.23
N SER A 11 15.07 -9.59 -0.70
CA SER A 11 14.37 -10.64 -1.44
C SER A 11 15.27 -11.85 -1.69
N ASP A 12 14.74 -12.83 -2.42
CA ASP A 12 15.48 -14.00 -2.92
C ASP A 12 16.39 -13.65 -4.13
N GLY A 13 16.56 -12.37 -4.45
CA GLY A 13 17.40 -11.88 -5.54
C GLY A 13 16.77 -12.03 -6.93
N ARG A 14 15.48 -12.41 -7.03
CA ARG A 14 14.78 -12.64 -8.29
C ARG A 14 13.65 -11.64 -8.50
N LEU A 15 13.47 -11.27 -9.76
CA LEU A 15 12.32 -10.49 -10.21
C LEU A 15 11.33 -11.43 -10.93
N TYR A 16 10.07 -11.35 -10.52
CA TYR A 16 8.99 -12.19 -11.02
C TYR A 16 7.96 -11.37 -11.77
N THR A 17 7.45 -11.94 -12.85
CA THR A 17 6.27 -11.47 -13.56
C THR A 17 5.01 -12.10 -12.96
N GLU A 18 3.84 -11.66 -13.36
CA GLU A 18 2.56 -12.22 -12.94
C GLU A 18 2.36 -13.70 -13.35
N ASN A 19 3.07 -14.16 -14.39
CA ASN A 19 2.98 -15.53 -14.90
C ASN A 19 3.99 -16.50 -14.26
N ASP A 20 4.96 -15.99 -13.51
CA ASP A 20 5.97 -16.80 -12.86
C ASP A 20 5.43 -17.54 -11.64
N MET A 21 6.12 -18.62 -11.29
CA MET A 21 5.80 -19.44 -10.12
C MET A 21 6.62 -18.99 -8.92
N VAL A 22 5.96 -18.74 -7.81
CA VAL A 22 6.57 -18.43 -6.51
C VAL A 22 6.19 -19.50 -5.48
N LYS A 23 7.01 -19.62 -4.44
CA LYS A 23 6.70 -20.48 -3.30
C LYS A 23 6.16 -19.64 -2.16
N VAL A 24 4.91 -19.84 -1.81
CA VAL A 24 4.22 -19.13 -0.72
C VAL A 24 3.33 -20.10 0.07
N ASP A 25 2.91 -19.69 1.26
CA ASP A 25 1.95 -20.48 2.03
C ASP A 25 0.51 -20.22 1.53
N THR A 26 -0.07 -21.23 0.89
CA THR A 26 -1.45 -21.21 0.39
C THR A 26 -2.50 -21.64 1.43
N GLY A 27 -2.08 -22.03 2.63
CA GLY A 27 -2.97 -22.46 3.73
C GLY A 27 -3.69 -21.30 4.44
N GLY A 28 -3.53 -20.09 3.93
CA GLY A 28 -4.10 -18.88 4.54
C GLY A 28 -3.39 -18.49 5.84
N CYS A 29 -3.96 -17.55 6.56
CA CYS A 29 -3.38 -17.03 7.81
C CYS A 29 -3.71 -17.90 9.04
N ARG A 30 -4.05 -19.18 8.88
CA ARG A 30 -4.21 -20.08 10.04
C ARG A 30 -2.84 -20.34 10.64
N ASP A 31 -2.79 -20.25 11.98
CA ASP A 31 -1.55 -20.47 12.76
C ASP A 31 -0.37 -19.60 12.30
N CYS A 32 -0.69 -18.43 11.76
CA CYS A 32 0.30 -17.46 11.33
C CYS A 32 0.96 -16.81 12.56
N ALA A 33 2.29 -16.61 12.48
CA ALA A 33 3.05 -15.84 13.47
C ALA A 33 2.80 -14.32 13.41
N ILE A 34 1.74 -13.89 12.71
CA ILE A 34 1.29 -12.48 12.53
C ILE A 34 2.36 -11.50 12.03
N THR A 35 3.42 -12.00 11.39
CA THR A 35 4.55 -11.17 10.93
C THR A 35 4.16 -9.98 10.07
N CYS A 36 3.14 -10.12 9.22
CA CYS A 36 2.63 -8.99 8.42
C CYS A 36 1.73 -8.01 9.20
N CYS A 37 1.45 -8.29 10.46
CA CYS A 37 0.57 -7.50 11.33
C CYS A 37 1.29 -6.96 12.58
N GLN A 38 2.59 -7.19 12.72
CA GLN A 38 3.38 -6.76 13.88
C GLN A 38 4.70 -6.14 13.44
N GLY A 39 5.13 -5.08 14.11
CA GLY A 39 6.41 -4.43 13.84
C GLY A 39 6.50 -3.72 12.49
N MET A 40 5.35 -3.40 11.88
CA MET A 40 5.32 -2.78 10.55
C MET A 40 5.47 -1.25 10.56
N ASP A 41 5.44 -0.64 11.74
CA ASP A 41 5.52 0.81 11.94
C ASP A 41 4.63 1.58 10.93
N LYS A 42 5.22 2.47 10.16
CA LYS A 42 4.54 3.30 9.14
C LYS A 42 4.65 2.74 7.71
N THR A 43 5.04 1.48 7.56
CA THR A 43 5.35 0.90 6.24
C THR A 43 4.12 0.45 5.46
N ILE A 44 2.96 0.25 6.11
CA ILE A 44 1.71 -0.14 5.45
C ILE A 44 1.02 1.12 4.92
N ILE A 45 1.62 1.74 3.90
CA ILE A 45 1.06 2.92 3.23
C ILE A 45 -0.14 2.49 2.40
N LEU A 46 -1.23 3.24 2.54
CA LEU A 46 -2.49 3.00 1.83
C LEU A 46 -2.53 3.83 0.55
N ASP A 47 -2.85 3.19 -0.55
CA ASP A 47 -3.24 3.91 -1.76
C ASP A 47 -4.73 4.33 -1.69
N PRO A 48 -5.21 5.21 -2.59
CA PRO A 48 -6.61 5.65 -2.58
C PRO A 48 -7.62 4.52 -2.75
N TYR A 49 -7.27 3.47 -3.49
CA TYR A 49 -8.15 2.32 -3.67
C TYR A 49 -8.23 1.46 -2.39
N ASP A 50 -7.13 1.32 -1.66
CA ASP A 50 -7.14 0.67 -0.35
C ASP A 50 -8.10 1.36 0.61
N VAL A 51 -8.05 2.70 0.69
CA VAL A 51 -8.95 3.49 1.55
C VAL A 51 -10.40 3.39 1.07
N HIS A 52 -10.64 3.48 -0.24
CA HIS A 52 -11.98 3.29 -0.81
C HIS A 52 -12.56 1.93 -0.37
N ARG A 53 -11.83 0.85 -0.54
CA ARG A 53 -12.28 -0.50 -0.15
C ARG A 53 -12.55 -0.63 1.35
N LEU A 54 -11.69 -0.05 2.18
CA LEU A 54 -11.90 -0.02 3.63
C LEU A 54 -13.18 0.74 3.98
N CYS A 55 -13.37 1.94 3.45
CA CYS A 55 -14.56 2.75 3.71
C CYS A 55 -15.86 2.08 3.23
N LEU A 56 -15.81 1.46 2.05
CA LEU A 56 -16.97 0.75 1.48
C LEU A 56 -17.39 -0.43 2.35
N ASN A 57 -16.43 -1.30 2.71
CA ASN A 57 -16.71 -2.53 3.45
C ASN A 57 -16.96 -2.32 4.95
N LEU A 58 -16.36 -1.32 5.56
CA LEU A 58 -16.59 -0.97 6.96
C LEU A 58 -17.74 0.03 7.15
N HIS A 59 -18.39 0.46 6.06
CA HIS A 59 -19.47 1.45 6.06
C HIS A 59 -19.12 2.74 6.80
N CYS A 60 -17.88 3.22 6.65
CA CYS A 60 -17.37 4.40 7.36
C CYS A 60 -16.74 5.43 6.40
N SER A 61 -16.42 6.61 6.92
CA SER A 61 -15.67 7.64 6.19
C SER A 61 -14.16 7.54 6.45
N PHE A 62 -13.36 8.26 5.66
CA PHE A 62 -11.93 8.40 5.87
C PHE A 62 -11.61 8.98 7.26
N GLU A 63 -12.35 10.02 7.68
CA GLU A 63 -12.19 10.65 8.99
C GLU A 63 -12.47 9.66 10.14
N HIS A 64 -13.42 8.75 9.93
CA HIS A 64 -13.70 7.71 10.91
C HIS A 64 -12.53 6.72 11.05
N LEU A 65 -11.88 6.38 9.94
CA LEU A 65 -10.67 5.55 9.98
C LEU A 65 -9.52 6.22 10.74
N LEU A 66 -9.37 7.54 10.65
CA LEU A 66 -8.37 8.31 11.41
C LEU A 66 -8.58 8.22 12.93
N ASN A 67 -9.77 7.87 13.39
CA ASN A 67 -10.07 7.62 14.80
C ASN A 67 -9.51 6.27 15.29
N GLY A 68 -8.20 6.05 15.10
CA GLY A 68 -7.46 4.93 15.69
C GLY A 68 -7.19 3.73 14.78
N LYS A 69 -7.61 3.78 13.50
CA LYS A 69 -7.35 2.69 12.54
C LYS A 69 -6.21 3.00 11.57
N ILE A 70 -6.16 4.22 11.12
CA ILE A 70 -5.10 4.74 10.24
C ILE A 70 -4.53 6.03 10.82
N GLU A 71 -3.40 6.44 10.33
CA GLU A 71 -2.78 7.73 10.64
C GLU A 71 -2.18 8.33 9.36
N ILE A 72 -1.90 9.64 9.37
CA ILE A 72 -1.26 10.33 8.27
C ILE A 72 0.21 10.56 8.62
N ASN A 73 1.12 10.13 7.74
CA ASN A 73 2.54 10.34 7.90
C ASN A 73 3.16 10.97 6.65
N ILE A 74 4.34 11.58 6.84
CA ILE A 74 5.12 12.15 5.75
C ILE A 74 5.96 11.03 5.13
N VAL A 75 5.77 10.83 3.82
CA VAL A 75 6.51 9.85 3.02
C VAL A 75 7.23 10.60 1.90
N ASP A 76 8.54 10.76 2.02
CA ASP A 76 9.36 11.53 1.08
C ASP A 76 8.75 12.92 0.79
N GLY A 77 8.32 13.64 1.84
CA GLY A 77 7.73 14.98 1.79
C GLY A 77 6.21 15.03 1.58
N LEU A 78 5.58 13.97 1.07
CA LEU A 78 4.14 13.94 0.82
C LEU A 78 3.39 13.29 1.99
N MET A 79 2.27 13.88 2.41
CA MET A 79 1.37 13.31 3.42
C MET A 79 0.55 12.16 2.82
N LEU A 80 0.74 10.95 3.35
CA LEU A 80 0.00 9.75 2.93
C LEU A 80 -0.54 9.01 4.15
N PRO A 81 -1.73 8.38 4.06
CA PRO A 81 -2.25 7.55 5.12
C PRO A 81 -1.53 6.20 5.17
N ASN A 82 -1.38 5.66 6.38
CA ASN A 82 -0.91 4.30 6.62
C ASN A 82 -1.74 3.64 7.72
N ILE A 83 -1.69 2.32 7.78
CA ILE A 83 -2.27 1.57 8.90
C ILE A 83 -1.56 1.98 10.19
N LYS A 84 -2.34 2.28 11.22
CA LYS A 84 -1.81 2.59 12.56
C LYS A 84 -1.42 1.32 13.30
N MET A 85 -0.24 1.33 13.93
CA MET A 85 0.17 0.31 14.88
C MET A 85 -0.24 0.72 16.30
N THR A 86 -0.60 -0.25 17.14
CA THR A 86 -0.88 -0.01 18.56
C THR A 86 0.42 0.33 19.30
N GLN A 87 0.34 1.24 20.24
CA GLN A 87 1.53 1.69 20.99
C GLN A 87 2.13 0.60 21.88
N ASP A 88 1.27 -0.22 22.51
CA ASP A 88 1.69 -1.19 23.50
C ASP A 88 2.36 -2.44 22.90
N THR A 89 1.84 -2.92 21.78
CA THR A 89 2.25 -4.20 21.18
C THR A 89 2.87 -4.07 19.82
N ASN A 90 2.88 -2.86 19.24
CA ASN A 90 3.30 -2.58 17.87
C ASN A 90 2.59 -3.49 16.85
N CYS A 91 1.31 -3.77 17.10
CA CYS A 91 0.45 -4.57 16.23
C CYS A 91 -0.48 -3.70 15.40
N CYS A 92 -0.88 -4.24 14.26
CA CYS A 92 -1.86 -3.60 13.38
C CYS A 92 -3.18 -3.31 14.12
N SER A 93 -3.72 -2.10 13.98
CA SER A 93 -5.00 -1.66 14.58
C SER A 93 -6.22 -2.49 14.15
N PHE A 94 -6.09 -3.29 13.09
CA PHE A 94 -7.10 -4.23 12.61
C PHE A 94 -6.85 -5.68 13.05
N LEU A 95 -5.88 -5.92 13.92
CA LEU A 95 -5.65 -7.24 14.50
C LEU A 95 -6.62 -7.45 15.68
N SER A 96 -7.36 -8.56 15.67
CA SER A 96 -8.21 -8.96 16.79
C SER A 96 -7.39 -9.55 17.93
N LYS A 97 -8.03 -9.71 19.10
CA LYS A 97 -7.43 -10.38 20.27
C LYS A 97 -7.05 -11.84 19.99
N ASP A 98 -7.69 -12.46 19.02
CA ASP A 98 -7.41 -13.84 18.58
C ASP A 98 -6.34 -13.90 17.48
N ASN A 99 -5.56 -12.85 17.31
CA ASN A 99 -4.53 -12.72 16.27
C ASN A 99 -5.07 -12.93 14.85
N ARG A 100 -6.26 -12.41 14.56
CA ARG A 100 -6.89 -12.47 13.23
C ARG A 100 -7.07 -11.08 12.65
N CYS A 101 -6.81 -10.95 11.37
CA CYS A 101 -7.06 -9.71 10.64
C CYS A 101 -8.58 -9.51 10.47
N THR A 102 -9.15 -8.46 11.07
CA THR A 102 -10.59 -8.15 10.99
C THR A 102 -11.02 -7.65 9.62
N ILE A 103 -10.07 -7.20 8.80
CA ILE A 103 -10.31 -6.71 7.43
C ILE A 103 -9.70 -7.66 6.37
N HIS A 104 -9.59 -8.97 6.68
CA HIS A 104 -8.85 -9.92 5.85
C HIS A 104 -9.29 -9.91 4.37
N GLN A 105 -10.57 -9.81 4.08
CA GLN A 105 -11.11 -9.79 2.72
C GLN A 105 -10.83 -8.49 1.96
N VAL A 106 -10.66 -7.38 2.70
CA VAL A 106 -10.42 -6.05 2.16
C VAL A 106 -9.07 -5.47 2.60
N ARG A 107 -8.13 -6.36 2.89
CA ARG A 107 -6.77 -5.97 3.25
C ARG A 107 -6.18 -5.00 2.21
N PRO A 108 -5.38 -4.01 2.66
CA PRO A 108 -4.59 -3.19 1.76
C PRO A 108 -3.75 -4.02 0.79
N SER A 109 -3.44 -3.44 -0.35
CA SER A 109 -2.73 -4.10 -1.44
C SER A 109 -1.40 -4.72 -1.00
N VAL A 110 -0.64 -4.01 -0.18
CA VAL A 110 0.64 -4.52 0.37
C VAL A 110 0.44 -5.72 1.31
N CYS A 111 -0.66 -5.76 2.07
CA CYS A 111 -0.99 -6.88 2.94
C CYS A 111 -1.49 -8.11 2.16
N ARG A 112 -2.21 -7.90 1.04
CA ARG A 112 -2.64 -9.00 0.15
C ARG A 112 -1.47 -9.61 -0.59
N LEU A 113 -0.54 -8.76 -1.01
CA LEU A 113 0.64 -9.16 -1.75
C LEU A 113 1.62 -9.99 -0.90
N PHE A 114 1.70 -9.70 0.41
CA PHE A 114 2.64 -10.36 1.33
C PHE A 114 2.56 -11.90 1.26
N PRO A 115 3.69 -12.65 1.20
CA PRO A 115 5.07 -12.20 1.38
C PRO A 115 5.74 -11.66 0.10
N LEU A 116 5.00 -11.43 -0.96
CA LEU A 116 5.53 -10.76 -2.13
C LEU A 116 5.62 -9.25 -1.89
N GLY A 117 6.44 -8.57 -2.69
CA GLY A 117 6.54 -7.12 -2.77
C GLY A 117 6.52 -6.68 -4.23
N ARG A 118 6.23 -5.40 -4.48
CA ARG A 118 6.41 -4.77 -5.80
C ARG A 118 7.78 -4.12 -5.85
N TYR A 119 8.50 -4.38 -6.91
CA TYR A 119 9.76 -3.75 -7.25
C TYR A 119 9.57 -2.91 -8.51
N TRP A 120 9.64 -1.60 -8.38
CA TRP A 120 9.52 -0.67 -9.49
C TRP A 120 10.85 -0.56 -10.22
N GLU A 121 10.87 -0.95 -11.49
CA GLU A 121 12.04 -0.82 -12.36
C GLU A 121 12.16 0.63 -12.86
N ASP A 122 11.01 1.27 -13.12
CA ASP A 122 10.87 2.67 -13.49
C ASP A 122 9.49 3.21 -13.06
N GLU A 123 9.03 4.33 -13.62
CA GLU A 123 7.73 4.93 -13.28
C GLU A 123 6.52 4.17 -13.82
N GLU A 124 6.70 3.27 -14.78
CA GLU A 124 5.63 2.55 -15.49
C GLU A 124 5.70 1.04 -15.32
N HIS A 125 6.87 0.52 -14.99
CA HIS A 125 7.12 -0.92 -14.96
C HIS A 125 7.48 -1.38 -13.56
N PHE A 126 6.82 -2.43 -13.13
CA PHE A 126 7.17 -3.11 -11.89
C PHE A 126 7.15 -4.62 -12.08
N LYS A 127 7.94 -5.29 -11.25
CA LYS A 127 7.94 -6.74 -11.06
C LYS A 127 7.66 -7.07 -9.62
N TYR A 128 7.56 -8.34 -9.33
CA TYR A 128 7.35 -8.82 -7.98
C TYR A 128 8.64 -9.43 -7.43
N ILE A 129 8.79 -9.37 -6.12
CA ILE A 129 9.86 -10.02 -5.36
C ILE A 129 9.25 -10.90 -4.29
N VAL A 130 9.96 -11.96 -3.90
CA VAL A 130 9.64 -12.73 -2.70
C VAL A 130 10.50 -12.16 -1.56
N GLN A 131 9.86 -11.58 -0.55
CA GLN A 131 10.56 -10.93 0.57
C GLN A 131 11.23 -11.97 1.45
N LYS A 132 12.51 -11.74 1.76
CA LYS A 132 13.36 -12.66 2.52
C LYS A 132 12.99 -12.63 4.00
N GLY A 133 12.87 -13.82 4.61
CA GLY A 133 12.66 -13.94 6.05
C GLY A 133 11.30 -13.48 6.58
N GLN A 134 10.35 -13.14 5.71
CA GLN A 134 9.07 -12.56 6.11
C GLN A 134 7.98 -13.60 6.43
N CYS A 135 8.01 -14.76 5.78
CA CYS A 135 7.08 -15.84 6.08
C CYS A 135 7.85 -17.06 6.58
N HIS A 136 7.64 -17.43 7.84
CA HIS A 136 8.39 -18.50 8.52
C HIS A 136 7.76 -19.89 8.38
N LYS A 137 6.73 -20.05 7.55
CA LYS A 137 6.10 -21.35 7.34
C LYS A 137 6.94 -22.26 6.47
N SER A 138 7.01 -23.55 6.81
CA SER A 138 7.82 -24.55 6.12
C SER A 138 7.13 -25.19 4.92
N ASN A 139 5.80 -25.24 4.91
CA ASN A 139 5.01 -25.95 3.89
C ASN A 139 4.60 -25.01 2.75
N LEU A 140 5.60 -24.45 2.04
CA LEU A 140 5.33 -23.55 0.93
C LEU A 140 4.95 -24.35 -0.32
N THR A 141 3.90 -23.90 -1.01
CA THR A 141 3.44 -24.45 -2.28
C THR A 141 3.78 -23.51 -3.44
N LYS A 142 3.95 -24.09 -4.62
CA LYS A 142 4.16 -23.33 -5.85
C LYS A 142 2.82 -22.80 -6.37
N ILE A 143 2.74 -21.50 -6.59
CA ILE A 143 1.58 -20.84 -7.18
C ILE A 143 2.04 -19.77 -8.17
N LYS A 144 1.25 -19.50 -9.22
CA LYS A 144 1.51 -18.34 -10.09
C LYS A 144 1.24 -17.05 -9.34
N VAL A 145 2.11 -16.03 -9.54
CA VAL A 145 1.95 -14.72 -8.93
C VAL A 145 0.54 -14.17 -9.15
N LYS A 146 0.02 -14.20 -10.39
CA LYS A 146 -1.35 -13.74 -10.69
C LYS A 146 -2.45 -14.47 -9.92
N LYS A 147 -2.25 -15.74 -9.56
CA LYS A 147 -3.19 -16.47 -8.70
C LYS A 147 -3.07 -16.09 -7.24
N TRP A 148 -1.88 -15.72 -6.80
CA TRP A 148 -1.66 -15.27 -5.43
C TRP A 148 -2.31 -13.91 -5.17
N ILE A 149 -2.16 -12.98 -6.11
CA ILE A 149 -2.71 -11.61 -5.98
C ILE A 149 -4.19 -11.51 -6.37
N GLU A 150 -4.77 -12.55 -6.94
CA GLU A 150 -6.18 -12.75 -7.39
C GLU A 150 -6.97 -11.48 -7.78
N SER A 151 -7.54 -10.79 -6.80
CA SER A 151 -8.40 -9.62 -7.01
C SER A 151 -7.68 -8.41 -7.59
N ASP A 152 -6.35 -8.38 -7.53
CA ASP A 152 -5.54 -7.24 -7.97
C ASP A 152 -4.97 -7.44 -9.38
N ASN A 153 -5.34 -8.53 -10.05
CA ASN A 153 -4.86 -8.84 -11.41
C ASN A 153 -5.81 -8.30 -12.50
N SER A 154 -6.60 -7.29 -12.21
CA SER A 154 -7.39 -6.60 -13.23
C SER A 154 -6.54 -5.51 -13.89
N ASP A 155 -6.73 -5.29 -15.21
CA ASP A 155 -6.06 -4.23 -15.94
C ASP A 155 -6.38 -2.84 -15.35
N HIS A 156 -7.60 -2.64 -14.85
CA HIS A 156 -8.01 -1.41 -14.16
C HIS A 156 -7.15 -1.14 -12.94
N TYR A 157 -6.93 -2.17 -12.10
CA TYR A 157 -6.12 -2.02 -10.90
C TYR A 157 -4.64 -1.79 -11.24
N LYS A 158 -4.10 -2.51 -12.23
CA LYS A 158 -2.72 -2.32 -12.69
C LYS A 158 -2.48 -0.91 -13.23
N ASN A 159 -3.38 -0.41 -14.07
CA ASN A 159 -3.31 0.96 -14.58
C ASN A 159 -3.43 1.99 -13.45
N PHE A 160 -4.35 1.80 -12.51
CA PHE A 160 -4.45 2.62 -11.31
C PHE A 160 -3.14 2.68 -10.53
N LEU A 161 -2.49 1.54 -10.29
CA LEU A 161 -1.21 1.50 -9.56
C LEU A 161 -0.11 2.30 -10.27
N ILE A 162 -0.01 2.19 -11.60
CA ILE A 162 0.97 2.92 -12.40
C ILE A 162 0.69 4.42 -12.32
N ASP A 163 -0.55 4.83 -12.56
CA ASP A 163 -0.95 6.23 -12.54
C ASP A 163 -0.75 6.85 -11.16
N TRP A 164 -1.12 6.12 -10.10
CA TRP A 164 -0.90 6.56 -8.72
C TRP A 164 0.59 6.66 -8.39
N HIS A 165 1.40 5.70 -8.80
CA HIS A 165 2.84 5.75 -8.60
C HIS A 165 3.46 6.99 -9.25
N LYS A 166 3.14 7.26 -10.52
CA LYS A 166 3.58 8.46 -11.24
C LYS A 166 3.15 9.75 -10.52
N TYR A 167 1.89 9.81 -10.07
CA TYR A 167 1.39 10.96 -9.33
C TYR A 167 2.20 11.21 -8.06
N VAL A 168 2.39 10.17 -7.23
CA VAL A 168 3.17 10.28 -5.99
C VAL A 168 4.60 10.75 -6.27
N ARG A 169 5.28 10.15 -7.25
CA ARG A 169 6.64 10.54 -7.64
C ARG A 169 6.71 12.00 -8.09
N ARG A 170 5.74 12.43 -8.92
CA ARG A 170 5.63 13.81 -9.37
C ARG A 170 5.44 14.78 -8.21
N MET A 171 4.57 14.47 -7.25
CA MET A 171 4.33 15.32 -6.08
C MET A 171 5.53 15.37 -5.13
N GLN A 172 6.16 14.23 -4.86
CA GLN A 172 7.38 14.16 -4.06
C GLN A 172 8.50 15.00 -4.67
N LYS A 173 8.70 14.93 -5.99
CA LYS A 173 9.68 15.75 -6.70
C LYS A 173 9.35 17.25 -6.55
N LYS A 174 8.11 17.66 -6.81
CA LYS A 174 7.70 19.07 -6.64
C LYS A 174 7.95 19.58 -5.21
N ILE A 175 7.63 18.77 -4.20
CA ILE A 175 7.87 19.14 -2.80
C ILE A 175 9.37 19.24 -2.52
N ALA A 176 10.17 18.29 -3.00
CA ALA A 176 11.62 18.32 -2.83
C ALA A 176 12.24 19.56 -3.49
N ASP A 177 11.79 19.92 -4.70
CA ASP A 177 12.23 21.13 -5.41
C ASP A 177 11.91 22.41 -4.61
N ILE A 178 10.72 22.48 -3.97
CA ILE A 178 10.34 23.61 -3.10
C ILE A 178 11.23 23.65 -1.86
N VAL A 179 11.36 22.54 -1.15
CA VAL A 179 12.11 22.45 0.13
C VAL A 179 13.60 22.70 -0.06
N SER A 180 14.14 22.47 -1.26
CA SER A 180 15.54 22.77 -1.57
C SER A 180 15.87 24.27 -1.67
N GLN A 181 14.86 25.16 -1.74
CA GLN A 181 15.07 26.60 -1.78
C GLN A 181 15.41 27.15 -0.38
N PRO A 182 16.32 28.13 -0.25
CA PRO A 182 16.72 28.68 1.05
C PRO A 182 15.54 29.24 1.87
N ASP A 183 14.57 29.89 1.19
CA ASP A 183 13.38 30.50 1.80
C ASP A 183 12.12 29.78 1.32
N PHE A 184 12.07 28.44 1.48
CA PHE A 184 10.97 27.64 0.95
C PHE A 184 9.61 28.01 1.55
N ASP A 185 8.60 28.03 0.70
CA ASP A 185 7.21 28.27 1.11
C ASP A 185 6.58 27.00 1.70
N SER A 186 6.51 26.95 3.01
CA SER A 186 5.83 25.86 3.75
C SER A 186 4.33 25.78 3.44
N ALA A 187 3.68 26.90 3.08
CA ALA A 187 2.27 26.89 2.70
C ALA A 187 2.04 26.19 1.36
N ALA A 188 2.98 26.33 0.41
CA ALA A 188 2.93 25.60 -0.85
C ALA A 188 3.04 24.08 -0.63
N VAL A 189 3.98 23.62 0.22
CA VAL A 189 4.10 22.20 0.59
C VAL A 189 2.81 21.70 1.22
N LYS A 190 2.26 22.44 2.21
CA LYS A 190 1.00 22.09 2.85
C LYS A 190 -0.14 22.00 1.83
N LYS A 191 -0.21 22.91 0.85
CA LYS A 191 -1.21 22.91 -0.22
C LYS A 191 -1.16 21.61 -1.04
N TYR A 192 0.03 21.17 -1.48
CA TYR A 192 0.18 19.91 -2.22
C TYR A 192 -0.26 18.69 -1.39
N CYS A 193 0.15 18.63 -0.13
CA CYS A 193 -0.25 17.55 0.78
C CYS A 193 -1.78 17.52 0.99
N MET A 194 -2.38 18.66 1.32
CA MET A 194 -3.82 18.75 1.54
C MET A 194 -4.63 18.46 0.28
N SER A 195 -4.20 18.99 -0.87
CA SER A 195 -4.84 18.70 -2.16
C SER A 195 -4.82 17.19 -2.48
N THR A 196 -3.70 16.51 -2.21
CA THR A 196 -3.61 15.06 -2.40
C THR A 196 -4.62 14.31 -1.52
N LEU A 197 -4.71 14.67 -0.24
CA LEU A 197 -5.66 14.02 0.68
C LEU A 197 -7.11 14.29 0.26
N GLN A 198 -7.44 15.54 -0.04
CA GLN A 198 -8.80 15.93 -0.43
C GLN A 198 -9.25 15.27 -1.73
N ASN A 199 -8.39 15.25 -2.75
CA ASN A 199 -8.76 14.74 -4.06
C ASN A 199 -8.85 13.22 -4.12
N PHE A 200 -8.07 12.50 -3.32
CA PHE A 200 -7.93 11.06 -3.48
C PHE A 200 -8.38 10.21 -2.29
N TYR A 201 -8.48 10.77 -1.07
CA TYR A 201 -8.78 9.98 0.12
C TYR A 201 -10.08 10.36 0.83
N MET A 202 -10.47 11.65 0.77
CA MET A 202 -11.63 12.15 1.54
C MET A 202 -12.96 11.98 0.80
N ILE A 203 -12.95 11.37 -0.38
CA ILE A 203 -14.15 11.18 -1.20
C ILE A 203 -14.62 9.73 -1.09
N ARG A 204 -15.90 9.57 -0.79
CA ARG A 204 -16.54 8.27 -0.74
C ARG A 204 -17.17 7.92 -2.09
N TYR A 205 -16.95 6.70 -2.53
CA TYR A 205 -17.53 6.13 -3.74
C TYR A 205 -18.37 4.91 -3.39
N ASP A 206 -19.47 4.70 -4.11
CA ASP A 206 -20.41 3.62 -3.84
C ASP A 206 -20.02 2.30 -4.51
N SER A 207 -19.07 2.35 -5.44
CA SER A 207 -18.56 1.16 -6.15
C SER A 207 -17.12 1.36 -6.63
N ASP A 208 -16.45 0.24 -6.91
CA ASP A 208 -15.11 0.23 -7.51
C ASP A 208 -15.09 0.91 -8.89
N GLU A 209 -16.13 0.66 -9.70
CA GLU A 209 -16.26 1.29 -11.02
C GLU A 209 -16.29 2.83 -10.91
N LYS A 210 -17.10 3.35 -9.98
CA LYS A 210 -17.20 4.79 -9.73
C LYS A 210 -15.88 5.36 -9.24
N PHE A 211 -15.18 4.63 -8.37
CA PHE A 211 -13.85 5.00 -7.92
C PHE A 211 -12.88 5.17 -9.09
N TYR A 212 -12.76 4.17 -9.97
CA TYR A 212 -11.83 4.25 -11.11
C TYR A 212 -12.18 5.37 -12.09
N GLN A 213 -13.46 5.58 -12.38
CA GLN A 213 -13.91 6.66 -13.25
C GLN A 213 -13.52 8.05 -12.71
N GLU A 214 -13.76 8.29 -11.44
CA GLU A 214 -13.44 9.57 -10.79
C GLU A 214 -11.93 9.74 -10.57
N PHE A 215 -11.22 8.68 -10.23
CA PHE A 215 -9.77 8.68 -10.13
C PHE A 215 -9.13 9.11 -11.44
N GLN A 216 -9.55 8.53 -12.58
CA GLN A 216 -9.02 8.84 -13.90
C GLN A 216 -9.26 10.30 -14.34
N LYS A 217 -10.31 10.95 -13.85
CA LYS A 217 -10.52 12.39 -14.09
C LYS A 217 -9.51 13.23 -13.30
N LYS A 218 -9.37 12.95 -12.02
CA LYS A 218 -8.54 13.74 -11.09
C LYS A 218 -7.04 13.58 -11.30
N ILE A 219 -6.59 12.40 -11.74
CA ILE A 219 -5.16 12.15 -11.92
C ILE A 219 -4.56 12.94 -13.09
N LYS A 220 -5.42 13.41 -14.02
CA LYS A 220 -5.04 14.20 -15.19
C LYS A 220 -4.97 15.70 -14.90
N GLU A 221 -5.60 16.17 -13.82
CA GLU A 221 -5.55 17.56 -13.33
C GLU A 221 -4.22 17.82 -12.58
#